data_5159930a180150579f88448d43024e7b
#
_entry.id   5159930a180150579f88448d43024e7b
#
_cell.length_a   1.000
_cell.length_b   1.000
_cell.length_c   1.000
_cell.angle_alpha   90.00
_cell.angle_beta   90.00
_cell.angle_gamma   90.00
#
_symmetry.space_group_name_H-M   'P 1'
#
loop_
_entity.id
_entity.type
_entity.pdbx_description
1 polymer ?
#
loop_
_entity_poly.entity_id
_entity_poly.type
_entity_poly.pdbx_seq_one_letter_code
_entity_poly.pdbx_strand_id
1 'polypeptide(L)'
;MRIRSFLAFVISICKTFAFVPVKTFAFSERGNAQFTDVVNTGKANDCPTLDSSLVGSISLGNGDSLKGICMHPTEVYVKVPGTKRKAAEFVSTKIISPRNNTTVTEVYGDIDSGNFTEKGGIDFQLITVLTPGGLEVPFAFSAKDLTADLPSSIEPGTEVSGSTFTPNYRTGDFLDPKARAKNTGVEYAQGLVALGGDDEELAKENIKVDVNGTGVITLSINNVDSDTDEFAGTFEAIQPSDTDMGSKDPLDVKIIGELYGRKA
;
A
#
# COMPACT_ATOMS: atom_id res chain seq x y z
N MET A 1 13.37 72.63 -22.14
CA MET A 1 13.02 71.61 -21.08
C MET A 1 13.02 70.24 -21.72
N ARG A 2 14.02 69.40 -21.39
CA ARG A 2 14.19 68.09 -22.01
C ARG A 2 13.74 67.03 -20.99
N ILE A 3 12.67 66.27 -21.31
CA ILE A 3 12.17 65.14 -20.54
C ILE A 3 12.94 63.90 -21.00
N ARG A 4 13.74 63.33 -20.10
CA ARG A 4 14.43 62.08 -20.32
C ARG A 4 13.52 60.94 -19.92
N SER A 5 13.11 60.12 -20.89
CA SER A 5 12.39 58.85 -20.66
C SER A 5 13.34 57.84 -20.08
N PHE A 6 13.03 57.33 -18.87
CA PHE A 6 13.69 56.15 -18.31
C PHE A 6 12.92 54.92 -18.81
N LEU A 7 13.55 54.17 -19.68
CA LEU A 7 13.11 52.82 -20.07
C LEU A 7 13.54 51.85 -18.96
N ALA A 8 12.63 51.40 -18.15
CA ALA A 8 12.86 50.31 -17.21
C ALA A 8 12.80 48.98 -17.96
N PHE A 9 13.93 48.33 -18.09
CA PHE A 9 14.02 46.98 -18.60
C PHE A 9 13.62 46.02 -17.48
N VAL A 10 12.39 45.52 -17.50
CA VAL A 10 11.95 44.42 -16.64
C VAL A 10 12.42 43.12 -17.25
N ILE A 11 13.53 42.59 -16.75
CA ILE A 11 13.99 41.25 -17.09
C ILE A 11 13.09 40.28 -16.30
N SER A 12 12.09 39.75 -16.98
CA SER A 12 11.29 38.61 -16.50
C SER A 12 12.18 37.36 -16.50
N ILE A 13 12.67 37.01 -15.31
CA ILE A 13 13.34 35.74 -15.10
C ILE A 13 12.23 34.67 -15.02
N CYS A 14 11.85 34.12 -16.18
CA CYS A 14 11.11 32.87 -16.24
C CYS A 14 12.01 31.76 -15.68
N LYS A 15 11.85 31.45 -14.39
CA LYS A 15 12.40 30.21 -13.83
C LYS A 15 11.60 29.07 -14.46
N THR A 16 12.11 28.54 -15.57
CA THR A 16 11.70 27.23 -16.05
C THR A 16 12.10 26.22 -14.97
N PHE A 17 11.14 25.85 -14.15
CA PHE A 17 11.26 24.61 -13.39
C PHE A 17 11.37 23.49 -14.42
N ALA A 18 12.59 23.05 -14.69
CA ALA A 18 12.80 21.80 -15.36
C ALA A 18 12.21 20.72 -14.44
N PHE A 19 11.02 20.23 -14.77
CA PHE A 19 10.56 18.95 -14.26
C PHE A 19 11.61 17.93 -14.70
N VAL A 20 12.48 17.54 -13.81
CA VAL A 20 13.30 16.36 -13.98
C VAL A 20 12.31 15.22 -13.82
N PRO A 21 11.99 14.46 -14.90
CA PRO A 21 11.14 13.28 -14.73
C PRO A 21 11.87 12.37 -13.75
N VAL A 22 11.25 12.09 -12.63
CA VAL A 22 11.70 11.03 -11.71
C VAL A 22 11.57 9.76 -12.53
N LYS A 23 12.68 9.21 -12.99
CA LYS A 23 12.70 7.92 -13.66
C LYS A 23 12.36 6.88 -12.60
N THR A 24 11.11 6.47 -12.55
CA THR A 24 10.75 5.22 -11.88
C THR A 24 11.39 4.07 -12.66
N PHE A 25 11.94 3.11 -11.95
CA PHE A 25 12.51 1.94 -12.61
C PHE A 25 11.37 1.15 -13.25
N ALA A 26 11.38 1.02 -14.57
CA ALA A 26 10.56 0.02 -15.24
C ALA A 26 10.89 -1.38 -14.69
N PHE A 27 9.92 -2.29 -14.73
CA PHE A 27 10.09 -3.64 -14.18
C PHE A 27 11.34 -4.35 -14.74
N SER A 28 11.66 -4.15 -16.02
CA SER A 28 12.88 -4.67 -16.67
C SER A 28 14.17 -4.12 -16.06
N GLU A 29 14.15 -2.91 -15.51
CA GLU A 29 15.29 -2.27 -14.85
C GLU A 29 15.46 -2.76 -13.40
N ARG A 30 14.36 -3.13 -12.71
CA ARG A 30 14.42 -3.66 -11.35
C ARG A 30 15.20 -4.96 -11.24
N GLY A 31 15.06 -5.86 -12.22
CA GLY A 31 15.81 -7.12 -12.27
C GLY A 31 17.33 -6.96 -12.37
N ASN A 32 17.79 -5.79 -12.81
CA ASN A 32 19.22 -5.47 -12.97
C ASN A 32 19.75 -4.48 -11.92
N ALA A 33 18.88 -3.97 -11.03
CA ALA A 33 19.29 -3.02 -10.01
C ALA A 33 20.18 -3.68 -8.95
N GLN A 34 21.30 -3.06 -8.64
CA GLN A 34 22.15 -3.47 -7.51
C GLN A 34 21.58 -2.89 -6.22
N PHE A 35 21.83 -3.58 -5.10
CA PHE A 35 21.41 -3.07 -3.78
C PHE A 35 21.88 -1.64 -3.51
N THR A 36 23.11 -1.31 -3.94
CA THR A 36 23.69 0.03 -3.82
C THR A 36 22.95 1.11 -4.59
N ASP A 37 22.23 0.75 -5.65
CA ASP A 37 21.49 1.69 -6.49
C ASP A 37 20.13 2.06 -5.88
N VAL A 38 19.67 1.26 -4.92
CA VAL A 38 18.34 1.35 -4.33
C VAL A 38 18.38 1.76 -2.86
N VAL A 39 19.42 1.33 -2.12
CA VAL A 39 19.50 1.58 -0.67
C VAL A 39 19.51 3.07 -0.34
N ASN A 40 18.67 3.48 0.60
CA ASN A 40 18.48 4.87 1.06
C ASN A 40 18.05 5.89 -0.02
N THR A 41 17.62 5.45 -1.18
CA THR A 41 17.14 6.32 -2.25
C THR A 41 15.63 6.56 -2.23
N GLY A 42 14.87 5.76 -1.48
CA GLY A 42 13.40 5.73 -1.50
C GLY A 42 12.81 4.92 -2.67
N LYS A 43 13.62 4.56 -3.67
CA LYS A 43 13.17 3.86 -4.89
C LYS A 43 12.53 2.49 -4.64
N ALA A 44 12.80 1.87 -3.50
CA ALA A 44 12.16 0.62 -3.11
C ALA A 44 10.65 0.77 -2.83
N ASN A 45 10.20 2.01 -2.59
CA ASN A 45 8.78 2.32 -2.41
C ASN A 45 8.07 2.67 -3.72
N ASP A 46 8.80 3.02 -4.76
CA ASP A 46 8.18 3.49 -5.99
C ASP A 46 7.62 2.29 -6.78
N CYS A 47 6.36 2.36 -7.16
CA CYS A 47 5.81 1.48 -8.19
C CYS A 47 6.25 1.98 -9.58
N PRO A 48 6.39 1.09 -10.59
CA PRO A 48 6.53 1.52 -11.98
C PRO A 48 5.35 2.39 -12.39
N THR A 49 5.60 3.35 -13.27
CA THR A 49 4.57 4.22 -13.85
C THR A 49 4.51 4.03 -15.35
N LEU A 50 3.32 4.12 -15.91
CA LEU A 50 3.10 4.12 -17.36
C LEU A 50 2.83 5.55 -17.84
N ASP A 51 3.14 5.79 -19.14
CA ASP A 51 2.80 7.06 -19.76
C ASP A 51 1.27 7.23 -19.80
N SER A 52 0.79 8.42 -19.47
CA SER A 52 -0.64 8.73 -19.41
C SER A 52 -1.37 8.66 -20.76
N SER A 53 -0.63 8.58 -21.86
CA SER A 53 -1.18 8.42 -23.20
C SER A 53 -1.48 6.96 -23.57
N LEU A 54 -1.05 5.99 -22.77
CA LEU A 54 -1.26 4.57 -23.02
C LEU A 54 -2.70 4.16 -22.69
N VAL A 55 -3.45 3.80 -23.71
CA VAL A 55 -4.89 3.46 -23.64
C VAL A 55 -5.16 2.10 -24.32
N GLY A 56 -4.25 1.17 -24.14
CA GLY A 56 -4.34 -0.19 -24.67
C GLY A 56 -5.41 -1.05 -24.00
N SER A 57 -5.42 -2.32 -24.34
CA SER A 57 -6.27 -3.36 -23.74
C SER A 57 -5.50 -4.66 -23.60
N ILE A 58 -5.64 -5.33 -22.45
CA ILE A 58 -5.03 -6.62 -22.14
C ILE A 58 -6.15 -7.64 -22.00
N SER A 59 -6.22 -8.60 -22.91
CA SER A 59 -7.18 -9.70 -22.80
C SER A 59 -6.76 -10.68 -21.69
N LEU A 60 -7.72 -11.08 -20.88
CA LEU A 60 -7.53 -12.06 -19.80
C LEU A 60 -8.28 -13.34 -20.08
N GLY A 61 -7.63 -14.46 -19.86
CA GLY A 61 -8.18 -15.79 -20.04
C GLY A 61 -7.95 -16.70 -18.84
N ASN A 62 -8.62 -17.85 -18.88
CA ASN A 62 -8.42 -18.89 -17.87
C ASN A 62 -6.99 -19.47 -17.98
N GLY A 63 -6.29 -19.53 -16.87
CA GLY A 63 -4.89 -19.99 -16.81
C GLY A 63 -3.87 -18.87 -17.02
N ASP A 64 -4.30 -17.63 -17.29
CA ASP A 64 -3.40 -16.48 -17.26
C ASP A 64 -2.99 -16.16 -15.81
N SER A 65 -1.90 -15.42 -15.65
CA SER A 65 -1.45 -14.94 -14.35
C SER A 65 -1.10 -13.46 -14.41
N LEU A 66 -1.25 -12.79 -13.28
CA LEU A 66 -0.75 -11.43 -13.07
C LEU A 66 0.49 -11.49 -12.16
N LYS A 67 1.45 -10.62 -12.40
CA LYS A 67 2.70 -10.56 -11.64
C LYS A 67 3.23 -9.13 -11.51
N GLY A 68 4.20 -8.98 -10.59
CA GLY A 68 4.81 -7.69 -10.34
C GLY A 68 3.81 -6.65 -9.87
N ILE A 69 2.67 -7.08 -9.27
CA ILE A 69 1.69 -6.15 -8.74
C ILE A 69 2.37 -5.35 -7.63
N CYS A 70 2.28 -4.04 -7.76
CA CYS A 70 2.88 -3.06 -6.86
C CYS A 70 1.80 -2.08 -6.42
N MET A 71 1.67 -1.87 -5.11
CA MET A 71 0.74 -0.92 -4.51
C MET A 71 1.48 -0.06 -3.49
N HIS A 72 1.59 1.24 -3.79
CA HIS A 72 2.27 2.22 -2.95
C HIS A 72 1.25 3.16 -2.28
N PRO A 73 1.07 3.10 -0.95
CA PRO A 73 0.21 4.02 -0.22
C PRO A 73 0.72 5.46 -0.30
N THR A 74 -0.12 6.37 -0.81
CA THR A 74 0.16 7.82 -0.85
C THR A 74 -0.61 8.56 0.23
N GLU A 75 -1.82 8.09 0.57
CA GLU A 75 -2.67 8.68 1.58
C GLU A 75 -3.27 7.61 2.49
N VAL A 76 -3.30 7.89 3.79
CA VAL A 76 -3.90 7.00 4.77
C VAL A 76 -4.84 7.79 5.67
N TYR A 77 -6.03 7.25 5.87
CA TYR A 77 -7.06 7.82 6.73
C TYR A 77 -7.48 6.78 7.77
N VAL A 78 -7.77 7.25 8.98
CA VAL A 78 -8.30 6.41 10.06
C VAL A 78 -9.69 6.89 10.41
N LYS A 79 -10.63 5.97 10.53
CA LYS A 79 -11.99 6.26 10.99
C LYS A 79 -12.00 6.40 12.52
N VAL A 80 -12.01 7.64 12.98
CA VAL A 80 -12.10 7.91 14.41
C VAL A 80 -13.53 7.71 14.90
N PRO A 81 -13.71 7.12 16.09
CA PRO A 81 -15.03 6.95 16.66
C PRO A 81 -15.79 8.26 16.83
N GLY A 82 -17.07 8.21 16.60
CA GLY A 82 -17.94 9.37 16.84
C GLY A 82 -18.08 9.67 18.33
N THR A 83 -18.49 10.91 18.61
CA THR A 83 -18.88 11.38 19.93
C THR A 83 -20.38 11.65 19.97
N LYS A 84 -20.94 11.99 21.12
CA LYS A 84 -22.36 12.39 21.22
C LYS A 84 -22.72 13.58 20.32
N ARG A 85 -21.73 14.35 19.85
CA ARG A 85 -21.92 15.57 19.05
C ARG A 85 -21.38 15.47 17.63
N LYS A 86 -20.59 14.45 17.30
CA LYS A 86 -19.93 14.28 16.00
C LYS A 86 -20.02 12.82 15.57
N ALA A 87 -20.44 12.57 14.34
CA ALA A 87 -20.42 11.23 13.76
C ALA A 87 -18.99 10.72 13.60
N ALA A 88 -18.84 9.39 13.48
CA ALA A 88 -17.54 8.80 13.10
C ALA A 88 -17.14 9.30 11.71
N GLU A 89 -15.87 9.65 11.54
CA GLU A 89 -15.34 10.16 10.26
C GLU A 89 -13.93 9.65 9.99
N PHE A 90 -13.56 9.56 8.73
CA PHE A 90 -12.19 9.34 8.31
C PHE A 90 -11.38 10.64 8.45
N VAL A 91 -10.28 10.58 9.19
CA VAL A 91 -9.34 11.69 9.33
C VAL A 91 -8.04 11.35 8.63
N SER A 92 -7.49 12.32 7.90
CA SER A 92 -6.17 12.18 7.27
C SER A 92 -5.10 12.02 8.34
N THR A 93 -4.10 11.20 8.06
CA THR A 93 -3.04 10.85 9.00
C THR A 93 -1.67 11.12 8.41
N LYS A 94 -0.64 10.96 9.23
CA LYS A 94 0.76 11.00 8.81
C LYS A 94 1.41 9.65 9.07
N ILE A 95 2.04 9.07 8.06
CA ILE A 95 2.86 7.86 8.22
C ILE A 95 4.09 8.21 9.08
N ILE A 96 4.31 7.50 10.16
CA ILE A 96 5.43 7.69 11.08
C ILE A 96 6.38 6.49 11.15
N SER A 97 5.90 5.29 10.76
CA SER A 97 6.70 4.06 10.71
C SER A 97 6.07 3.06 9.72
N PRO A 98 6.84 2.32 8.93
CA PRO A 98 8.27 2.47 8.70
C PRO A 98 8.57 3.72 7.87
N ARG A 99 9.79 4.24 7.99
CA ARG A 99 10.17 5.45 7.24
C ARG A 99 10.41 5.20 5.76
N ASN A 100 10.78 3.98 5.39
CA ASN A 100 11.39 3.68 4.09
C ASN A 100 10.75 2.50 3.35
N ASN A 101 9.69 1.86 3.85
CA ASN A 101 9.03 0.78 3.14
C ASN A 101 7.58 0.62 3.57
N THR A 102 6.68 1.10 2.73
CA THR A 102 5.23 0.98 2.90
C THR A 102 4.58 0.24 1.72
N THR A 103 5.37 -0.10 0.71
CA THR A 103 4.90 -0.62 -0.57
C THR A 103 4.78 -2.14 -0.54
N VAL A 104 3.60 -2.64 -0.87
CA VAL A 104 3.35 -4.02 -1.26
C VAL A 104 3.84 -4.18 -2.69
N THR A 105 4.68 -5.19 -2.97
CA THR A 105 5.34 -5.32 -4.28
C THR A 105 5.63 -6.78 -4.64
N GLU A 106 5.90 -7.03 -5.94
CA GLU A 106 6.16 -8.36 -6.47
C GLU A 106 5.03 -9.37 -6.18
N VAL A 107 3.82 -8.87 -5.92
CA VAL A 107 2.66 -9.72 -5.73
C VAL A 107 2.28 -10.37 -7.05
N TYR A 108 1.96 -11.65 -7.01
CA TYR A 108 1.55 -12.42 -8.16
C TYR A 108 0.42 -13.37 -7.83
N GLY A 109 -0.31 -13.80 -8.85
CA GLY A 109 -1.40 -14.74 -8.70
C GLY A 109 -1.93 -15.24 -10.03
N ASP A 110 -2.81 -16.22 -9.96
CA ASP A 110 -3.39 -16.90 -11.09
C ASP A 110 -4.83 -16.47 -11.32
N ILE A 111 -5.27 -16.60 -12.58
CA ILE A 111 -6.65 -16.34 -13.00
C ILE A 111 -7.30 -17.68 -13.32
N ASP A 112 -8.31 -18.04 -12.56
CA ASP A 112 -9.13 -19.22 -12.82
C ASP A 112 -10.61 -18.81 -12.92
N SER A 113 -11.21 -19.14 -14.06
CA SER A 113 -12.64 -18.86 -14.32
C SER A 113 -13.03 -17.38 -14.12
N GLY A 114 -12.10 -16.47 -14.46
CA GLY A 114 -12.28 -15.02 -14.29
C GLY A 114 -12.02 -14.51 -12.87
N ASN A 115 -11.65 -15.37 -11.93
CA ASN A 115 -11.28 -14.97 -10.58
C ASN A 115 -9.75 -14.96 -10.43
N PHE A 116 -9.21 -13.83 -9.99
CA PHE A 116 -7.81 -13.72 -9.59
C PHE A 116 -7.64 -14.21 -8.16
N THR A 117 -6.60 -14.99 -7.92
CA THR A 117 -6.20 -15.44 -6.59
C THR A 117 -4.71 -15.18 -6.40
N GLU A 118 -4.37 -14.36 -5.42
CA GLU A 118 -2.99 -14.09 -5.00
C GLU A 118 -2.33 -15.38 -4.51
N LYS A 119 -1.01 -15.52 -4.81
CA LYS A 119 -0.19 -16.69 -4.49
C LYS A 119 1.07 -16.35 -3.72
N GLY A 120 1.47 -15.10 -3.67
CA GLY A 120 2.66 -14.66 -2.94
C GLY A 120 3.23 -13.34 -3.44
N GLY A 121 4.35 -12.98 -2.86
CA GLY A 121 5.05 -11.74 -3.07
C GLY A 121 5.46 -11.10 -1.74
N ILE A 122 5.75 -9.81 -1.76
CA ILE A 122 5.82 -8.98 -0.55
C ILE A 122 4.42 -8.41 -0.37
N ASP A 123 3.52 -9.23 0.12
CA ASP A 123 2.07 -9.08 0.08
C ASP A 123 1.48 -8.28 1.25
N PHE A 124 2.29 -7.91 2.25
CA PHE A 124 1.87 -6.97 3.29
C PHE A 124 3.02 -6.13 3.83
N GLN A 125 2.69 -4.98 4.40
CA GLN A 125 3.61 -4.06 5.07
C GLN A 125 3.03 -3.56 6.38
N LEU A 126 3.86 -3.52 7.42
CA LEU A 126 3.46 -3.02 8.72
C LEU A 126 3.66 -1.50 8.78
N ILE A 127 2.59 -0.76 8.96
CA ILE A 127 2.57 0.69 8.91
C ILE A 127 2.00 1.23 10.23
N THR A 128 2.58 2.31 10.74
CA THR A 128 2.02 3.08 11.84
C THR A 128 1.77 4.51 11.37
N VAL A 129 0.58 5.01 11.62
CA VAL A 129 0.19 6.37 11.31
C VAL A 129 -0.18 7.16 12.56
N LEU A 130 -0.04 8.48 12.47
CA LEU A 130 -0.40 9.42 13.52
C LEU A 130 -1.61 10.24 13.07
N THR A 131 -2.69 10.19 13.83
CA THR A 131 -3.86 11.04 13.61
C THR A 131 -3.61 12.49 14.06
N PRO A 132 -4.38 13.47 13.59
CA PRO A 132 -4.29 14.86 14.08
C PRO A 132 -4.53 14.98 15.60
N GLY A 133 -5.28 14.05 16.18
CA GLY A 133 -5.51 13.97 17.64
C GLY A 133 -4.39 13.34 18.44
N GLY A 134 -3.27 12.95 17.81
CA GLY A 134 -2.12 12.33 18.48
C GLY A 134 -2.26 10.83 18.73
N LEU A 135 -3.30 10.17 18.21
CA LEU A 135 -3.46 8.71 18.29
C LEU A 135 -2.54 8.04 17.27
N GLU A 136 -1.68 7.16 17.73
CA GLU A 136 -0.91 6.25 16.89
C GLU A 136 -1.75 5.02 16.55
N VAL A 137 -1.84 4.71 15.26
CA VAL A 137 -2.62 3.58 14.76
C VAL A 137 -1.72 2.68 13.90
N PRO A 138 -1.28 1.54 14.46
CA PRO A 138 -0.58 0.52 13.70
C PRO A 138 -1.58 -0.34 12.91
N PHE A 139 -1.19 -0.76 11.71
CA PHE A 139 -1.98 -1.67 10.87
C PHE A 139 -1.07 -2.41 9.89
N ALA A 140 -1.56 -3.51 9.35
CA ALA A 140 -0.93 -4.22 8.25
C ALA A 140 -1.64 -3.82 6.95
N PHE A 141 -0.98 -3.03 6.09
CA PHE A 141 -1.44 -2.85 4.71
C PHE A 141 -1.17 -4.15 3.95
N SER A 142 -2.22 -4.79 3.44
CA SER A 142 -2.14 -6.17 2.97
C SER A 142 -2.87 -6.38 1.64
N ALA A 143 -2.20 -7.09 0.74
CA ALA A 143 -2.77 -7.75 -0.43
C ALA A 143 -2.79 -9.28 -0.28
N LYS A 144 -2.49 -9.78 0.92
CA LYS A 144 -2.43 -11.20 1.21
C LYS A 144 -3.78 -11.87 0.98
N ASP A 145 -3.76 -13.04 0.35
CA ASP A 145 -4.95 -13.79 -0.05
C ASP A 145 -5.96 -12.94 -0.87
N LEU A 146 -5.45 -11.98 -1.65
CA LEU A 146 -6.30 -11.16 -2.52
C LEU A 146 -7.04 -12.05 -3.52
N THR A 147 -8.37 -11.95 -3.46
CA THR A 147 -9.25 -12.54 -4.47
C THR A 147 -10.10 -11.46 -5.09
N ALA A 148 -10.25 -11.48 -6.42
CA ALA A 148 -11.01 -10.48 -7.15
C ALA A 148 -11.58 -11.05 -8.44
N ASP A 149 -12.82 -10.70 -8.77
CA ASP A 149 -13.43 -11.02 -10.05
C ASP A 149 -12.92 -10.05 -11.11
N LEU A 150 -12.24 -10.58 -12.12
CA LEU A 150 -11.68 -9.81 -13.22
C LEU A 150 -12.60 -9.83 -14.45
N PRO A 151 -12.69 -8.73 -15.20
CA PRO A 151 -13.33 -8.74 -16.52
C PRO A 151 -12.49 -9.56 -17.52
N SER A 152 -13.04 -9.84 -18.69
CA SER A 152 -12.33 -10.53 -19.77
C SER A 152 -11.21 -9.69 -20.41
N SER A 153 -11.15 -8.40 -20.13
CA SER A 153 -10.08 -7.49 -20.54
C SER A 153 -9.84 -6.41 -19.50
N ILE A 154 -8.59 -5.96 -19.40
CA ILE A 154 -8.19 -4.77 -18.63
C ILE A 154 -8.02 -3.62 -19.60
N GLU A 155 -8.72 -2.52 -19.35
CA GLU A 155 -8.71 -1.30 -20.16
C GLU A 155 -8.71 -0.08 -19.23
N PRO A 156 -8.32 1.12 -19.70
CA PRO A 156 -8.50 2.34 -18.93
C PRO A 156 -9.97 2.54 -18.53
N GLY A 157 -10.20 2.78 -17.23
CA GLY A 157 -11.53 2.85 -16.65
C GLY A 157 -12.05 1.53 -16.07
N THR A 158 -11.28 0.43 -16.18
CA THR A 158 -11.62 -0.81 -15.51
C THR A 158 -11.51 -0.63 -13.99
N GLU A 159 -12.56 -0.99 -13.28
CA GLU A 159 -12.58 -1.07 -11.83
C GLU A 159 -12.75 -2.52 -11.38
N VAL A 160 -11.94 -2.95 -10.44
CA VAL A 160 -11.94 -4.31 -9.89
C VAL A 160 -12.01 -4.21 -8.39
N SER A 161 -12.98 -4.88 -7.79
CA SER A 161 -13.09 -4.99 -6.33
C SER A 161 -12.72 -6.40 -5.87
N GLY A 162 -12.01 -6.47 -4.77
CA GLY A 162 -11.53 -7.72 -4.20
C GLY A 162 -11.55 -7.70 -2.67
N SER A 163 -11.29 -8.86 -2.10
CA SER A 163 -11.10 -9.03 -0.66
C SER A 163 -9.68 -9.49 -0.36
N THR A 164 -9.16 -9.07 0.80
CA THR A 164 -7.83 -9.43 1.28
C THR A 164 -7.90 -9.95 2.70
N PHE A 165 -6.95 -10.79 3.06
CA PHE A 165 -6.69 -11.13 4.46
C PHE A 165 -5.74 -10.10 5.06
N THR A 166 -6.09 -9.54 6.22
CA THR A 166 -5.25 -8.60 6.95
C THR A 166 -4.68 -9.29 8.17
N PRO A 167 -3.37 -9.60 8.17
CA PRO A 167 -2.72 -10.20 9.34
C PRO A 167 -2.71 -9.22 10.50
N ASN A 168 -2.75 -9.75 11.71
CA ASN A 168 -2.55 -8.93 12.88
C ASN A 168 -1.14 -8.32 12.85
N TYR A 169 -1.03 -7.03 13.17
CA TYR A 169 0.24 -6.29 13.13
C TYR A 169 1.37 -6.97 13.95
N ARG A 170 1.03 -7.58 15.07
CA ARG A 170 2.00 -8.20 15.97
C ARG A 170 2.18 -9.69 15.74
N THR A 171 1.24 -10.32 15.06
CA THR A 171 1.21 -11.77 14.84
C THR A 171 1.33 -12.14 13.35
N GLY A 172 1.50 -11.15 12.48
CA GLY A 172 1.75 -11.37 11.06
C GLY A 172 3.04 -12.15 10.82
N ASP A 173 3.05 -12.92 9.77
CA ASP A 173 4.26 -13.61 9.31
C ASP A 173 5.28 -12.59 8.81
N PHE A 174 6.42 -12.52 9.49
CA PHE A 174 7.51 -11.69 9.05
C PHE A 174 8.50 -12.52 8.24
N LEU A 175 8.89 -12.01 7.08
CA LEU A 175 10.10 -12.47 6.42
C LEU A 175 11.31 -12.05 7.26
N ASP A 176 11.75 -12.92 8.17
CA ASP A 176 13.01 -12.72 8.88
C ASP A 176 14.15 -13.30 8.05
N PRO A 177 15.05 -12.47 7.49
CA PRO A 177 16.20 -12.96 6.69
C PRO A 177 17.10 -13.92 7.44
N LYS A 178 17.02 -13.92 8.77
CA LYS A 178 17.80 -14.83 9.64
C LYS A 178 17.01 -16.07 10.06
N ALA A 179 15.80 -16.25 9.55
CA ALA A 179 14.91 -17.35 9.90
C ALA A 179 14.72 -17.58 11.42
N ARG A 180 14.87 -16.53 12.21
CA ARG A 180 14.69 -16.58 13.68
C ARG A 180 13.25 -16.72 14.07
N ALA A 181 12.36 -16.18 13.24
CA ALA A 181 10.91 -16.28 13.37
C ALA A 181 10.39 -17.23 12.27
N LYS A 182 10.85 -18.45 12.28
CA LYS A 182 10.30 -19.46 11.40
C LYS A 182 8.83 -19.65 11.78
N ASN A 183 7.94 -19.27 10.89
CA ASN A 183 6.50 -19.37 11.03
C ASN A 183 5.92 -18.36 12.00
N THR A 184 6.76 -17.26 12.20
CA THR A 184 6.02 -16.25 12.54
C THR A 184 5.94 -15.44 13.76
N GLY A 185 5.50 -14.26 13.62
CA GLY A 185 5.20 -13.35 14.69
C GLY A 185 4.36 -13.95 15.82
N VAL A 186 3.50 -14.92 15.56
CA VAL A 186 2.65 -15.55 16.57
C VAL A 186 3.47 -16.29 17.61
N GLU A 187 4.34 -17.19 17.21
CA GLU A 187 5.18 -17.95 18.14
C GLU A 187 6.16 -17.04 18.89
N TYR A 188 6.76 -16.10 18.19
CA TYR A 188 7.66 -15.13 18.79
C TYR A 188 6.93 -14.21 19.77
N ALA A 189 5.76 -13.72 19.38
CA ALA A 189 4.97 -12.87 20.24
C ALA A 189 4.44 -13.61 21.49
N GLN A 190 4.11 -14.89 21.38
CA GLN A 190 3.73 -15.71 22.56
C GLN A 190 4.84 -15.80 23.60
N GLY A 191 6.10 -15.84 23.15
CA GLY A 191 7.25 -15.83 24.06
C GLY A 191 7.46 -14.52 24.81
N LEU A 192 6.87 -13.42 24.35
CA LEU A 192 7.02 -12.09 24.93
C LEU A 192 5.89 -11.69 25.89
N VAL A 193 4.95 -12.59 26.19
CA VAL A 193 3.89 -12.29 27.16
C VAL A 193 4.51 -12.22 28.54
N ALA A 194 4.70 -11.02 29.05
CA ALA A 194 4.77 -10.81 30.49
C ALA A 194 3.39 -11.20 31.03
N LEU A 195 3.35 -12.30 31.78
CA LEU A 195 2.21 -12.56 32.64
C LEU A 195 2.21 -11.40 33.64
N GLY A 196 1.44 -10.38 33.37
CA GLY A 196 1.11 -9.36 34.35
C GLY A 196 0.45 -10.09 35.47
N GLY A 197 1.03 -9.95 36.67
CA GLY A 197 0.59 -10.67 37.85
C GLY A 197 -0.92 -10.58 38.10
N ASP A 198 -1.34 -10.89 39.23
CA ASP A 198 -2.71 -11.06 39.76
C ASP A 198 -3.66 -9.83 39.58
N ASP A 199 -3.32 -8.87 38.70
CA ASP A 199 -4.11 -7.68 38.44
C ASP A 199 -5.11 -7.92 37.30
N GLU A 200 -6.41 -7.91 37.61
CA GLU A 200 -7.48 -8.11 36.63
C GLU A 200 -7.44 -7.09 35.46
N GLU A 201 -6.92 -5.90 35.71
CA GLU A 201 -6.82 -4.84 34.69
C GLU A 201 -5.70 -5.16 33.69
N LEU A 202 -4.57 -5.66 34.18
CA LEU A 202 -3.45 -6.10 33.34
C LEU A 202 -3.73 -7.46 32.66
N ALA A 203 -4.54 -8.31 33.25
CA ALA A 203 -4.91 -9.59 32.66
C ALA A 203 -5.68 -9.40 31.35
N LYS A 204 -6.50 -8.36 31.21
CA LYS A 204 -7.22 -8.04 29.95
C LYS A 204 -6.28 -7.52 28.84
N GLU A 205 -5.25 -6.79 29.22
CA GLU A 205 -4.26 -6.25 28.27
C GLU A 205 -3.25 -7.29 27.80
N ASN A 206 -3.14 -8.40 28.50
CA ASN A 206 -2.20 -9.49 28.18
C ASN A 206 -2.87 -10.68 27.46
N ILE A 207 -4.15 -10.62 27.16
CA ILE A 207 -4.83 -11.66 26.39
C ILE A 207 -4.40 -11.53 24.94
N LYS A 208 -3.68 -12.53 24.45
CA LYS A 208 -3.36 -12.66 23.03
C LYS A 208 -4.52 -13.35 22.33
N VAL A 209 -5.20 -12.62 21.50
CA VAL A 209 -6.23 -13.16 20.61
C VAL A 209 -5.77 -12.93 19.18
N ASP A 210 -5.68 -14.00 18.41
CA ASP A 210 -5.47 -13.87 16.97
C ASP A 210 -6.74 -13.28 16.36
N VAL A 211 -6.62 -12.06 15.87
CA VAL A 211 -7.70 -11.39 15.17
C VAL A 211 -7.40 -11.43 13.69
N ASN A 212 -8.11 -12.29 12.99
CA ASN A 212 -8.09 -12.33 11.54
C ASN A 212 -8.94 -11.19 11.01
N GLY A 213 -8.34 -10.30 10.24
CA GLY A 213 -9.03 -9.20 9.58
C GLY A 213 -9.35 -9.52 8.12
N THR A 214 -10.45 -9.00 7.63
CA THR A 214 -10.77 -9.00 6.20
C THR A 214 -10.76 -7.56 5.72
N GLY A 215 -10.01 -7.29 4.66
CA GLY A 215 -10.01 -6.00 3.97
C GLY A 215 -10.80 -6.07 2.67
N VAL A 216 -11.20 -4.92 2.19
CA VAL A 216 -11.75 -4.72 0.84
C VAL A 216 -10.81 -3.81 0.09
N ILE A 217 -10.53 -4.13 -1.17
CA ILE A 217 -9.70 -3.31 -2.04
C ILE A 217 -10.40 -3.08 -3.37
N THR A 218 -10.32 -1.88 -3.88
CA THR A 218 -10.76 -1.50 -5.23
C THR A 218 -9.57 -1.01 -6.02
N LEU A 219 -9.36 -1.58 -7.18
CA LEU A 219 -8.31 -1.24 -8.13
C LEU A 219 -8.94 -0.48 -9.29
N SER A 220 -8.46 0.71 -9.60
CA SER A 220 -8.93 1.54 -10.71
C SER A 220 -7.82 1.71 -11.73
N ILE A 221 -7.97 1.13 -12.92
CA ILE A 221 -6.95 1.12 -13.96
C ILE A 221 -7.09 2.39 -14.81
N ASN A 222 -6.00 3.12 -14.96
CA ASN A 222 -5.97 4.38 -15.70
C ASN A 222 -5.20 4.26 -17.02
N ASN A 223 -4.14 3.46 -17.04
CA ASN A 223 -3.24 3.33 -18.18
C ASN A 223 -2.96 1.87 -18.47
N VAL A 224 -2.93 1.49 -19.73
CA VAL A 224 -2.65 0.13 -20.18
C VAL A 224 -1.74 0.18 -21.40
N ASP A 225 -0.64 -0.55 -21.32
CA ASP A 225 0.27 -0.80 -22.43
C ASP A 225 0.06 -2.23 -22.94
N SER A 226 -0.54 -2.35 -24.12
CA SER A 226 -0.80 -3.64 -24.78
C SER A 226 0.43 -4.26 -25.43
N ASP A 227 1.54 -3.52 -25.58
CA ASP A 227 2.78 -4.06 -26.17
C ASP A 227 3.61 -4.80 -25.10
N THR A 228 3.50 -4.37 -23.84
CA THR A 228 4.21 -4.95 -22.70
C THR A 228 3.30 -5.71 -21.74
N ASP A 229 1.99 -5.71 -21.98
CA ASP A 229 0.96 -6.28 -21.10
C ASP A 229 0.99 -5.68 -19.68
N GLU A 230 1.32 -4.38 -19.58
CA GLU A 230 1.43 -3.64 -18.31
C GLU A 230 0.20 -2.74 -18.10
N PHE A 231 -0.20 -2.60 -16.85
CA PHE A 231 -1.25 -1.67 -16.45
C PHE A 231 -0.85 -0.88 -15.21
N ALA A 232 -1.35 0.34 -15.11
CA ALA A 232 -1.17 1.21 -13.97
C ALA A 232 -2.44 1.97 -13.62
N GLY A 233 -2.53 2.42 -12.38
CA GLY A 233 -3.70 3.15 -11.91
C GLY A 233 -3.58 3.51 -10.44
N THR A 234 -4.70 3.48 -9.75
CA THR A 234 -4.82 3.76 -8.33
C THR A 234 -5.55 2.64 -7.60
N PHE A 235 -5.39 2.57 -6.30
CA PHE A 235 -6.18 1.69 -5.46
C PHE A 235 -6.76 2.45 -4.27
N GLU A 236 -7.90 1.96 -3.78
CA GLU A 236 -8.45 2.28 -2.47
C GLU A 236 -8.65 0.99 -1.70
N ALA A 237 -8.13 0.91 -0.48
CA ALA A 237 -8.36 -0.22 0.42
C ALA A 237 -8.95 0.25 1.74
N ILE A 238 -9.86 -0.56 2.31
CA ILE A 238 -10.36 -0.39 3.67
C ILE A 238 -10.04 -1.66 4.42
N GLN A 239 -9.21 -1.53 5.45
CA GLN A 239 -8.67 -2.64 6.22
C GLN A 239 -8.73 -2.33 7.71
N PRO A 240 -8.85 -3.35 8.59
CA PRO A 240 -8.81 -3.12 10.03
C PRO A 240 -7.42 -2.74 10.51
N SER A 241 -7.37 -1.88 11.54
CA SER A 241 -6.13 -1.61 12.27
C SER A 241 -5.74 -2.77 13.18
N ASP A 242 -4.56 -2.67 13.79
CA ASP A 242 -4.18 -3.55 14.90
C ASP A 242 -5.16 -3.41 16.06
N THR A 243 -5.35 -4.53 16.75
CA THR A 243 -6.25 -4.67 17.91
C THR A 243 -5.49 -4.75 19.22
N ASP A 244 -4.17 -4.51 19.18
CA ASP A 244 -3.29 -4.74 20.32
C ASP A 244 -3.46 -6.18 20.89
N MET A 245 -3.45 -7.14 19.94
CA MET A 245 -3.66 -8.57 20.21
C MET A 245 -5.04 -8.92 20.78
N GLY A 246 -6.06 -8.17 20.35
CA GLY A 246 -7.46 -8.38 20.76
C GLY A 246 -7.88 -7.61 22.00
N SER A 247 -7.00 -6.78 22.58
CA SER A 247 -7.34 -5.93 23.73
C SER A 247 -8.11 -4.66 23.35
N LYS A 248 -8.10 -4.28 22.07
CA LYS A 248 -8.79 -3.10 21.53
C LYS A 248 -9.65 -3.49 20.33
N ASP A 249 -10.71 -2.73 20.10
CA ASP A 249 -11.47 -2.84 18.87
C ASP A 249 -10.66 -2.29 17.69
N PRO A 250 -10.68 -2.95 16.53
CA PRO A 250 -10.02 -2.43 15.34
C PRO A 250 -10.73 -1.17 14.83
N LEU A 251 -9.94 -0.25 14.28
CA LEU A 251 -10.44 0.91 13.56
C LEU A 251 -10.38 0.63 12.05
N ASP A 252 -11.34 1.16 11.29
CA ASP A 252 -11.23 1.14 9.83
C ASP A 252 -10.10 2.06 9.39
N VAL A 253 -9.17 1.54 8.60
CA VAL A 253 -8.10 2.29 7.94
C VAL A 253 -8.38 2.29 6.45
N LYS A 254 -8.54 3.49 5.87
CA LYS A 254 -8.66 3.69 4.43
C LYS A 254 -7.31 4.10 3.87
N ILE A 255 -6.87 3.41 2.84
CA ILE A 255 -5.56 3.56 2.22
C ILE A 255 -5.80 3.85 0.74
N ILE A 256 -5.20 4.91 0.22
CA ILE A 256 -5.26 5.29 -1.19
C ILE A 256 -3.83 5.33 -1.71
N GLY A 257 -3.62 4.91 -2.94
CA GLY A 257 -2.28 4.91 -3.49
C GLY A 257 -2.19 4.55 -4.97
N GLU A 258 -0.95 4.39 -5.41
CA GLU A 258 -0.60 4.03 -6.78
C GLU A 258 -0.60 2.51 -6.95
N LEU A 259 -1.05 2.07 -8.12
CA LEU A 259 -1.13 0.69 -8.55
C LEU A 259 -0.32 0.49 -9.82
N TYR A 260 0.38 -0.62 -9.89
CA TYR A 260 0.97 -1.15 -11.12
C TYR A 260 0.87 -2.67 -11.12
N GLY A 261 0.81 -3.27 -12.30
CA GLY A 261 0.87 -4.72 -12.49
C GLY A 261 1.05 -5.07 -13.96
N ARG A 262 1.25 -6.35 -14.23
CA ARG A 262 1.34 -6.86 -15.60
C ARG A 262 0.83 -8.29 -15.72
N LYS A 263 0.38 -8.64 -16.91
CA LYS A 263 0.10 -10.03 -17.29
C LYS A 263 1.44 -10.78 -17.46
N ALA A 264 1.48 -12.07 -17.09
CA ALA A 264 2.69 -12.91 -17.17
C ALA A 264 2.77 -13.65 -18.49
#